data_8f52e572dcf4b05f549ed5bb175d1e4c
#
_entry.id   8f52e572dcf4b05f549ed5bb175d1e4c
#
_cell.length_a   1.000
_cell.length_b   1.000
_cell.length_c   1.000
_cell.angle_alpha   90.00
_cell.angle_beta   90.00
_cell.angle_gamma   90.00
#
_symmetry.space_group_name_H-M   'P 1'
#
loop_
_entity.id
_entity.type
_entity.pdbx_description
1 polymer ?
#
loop_
_entity_poly.entity_id
_entity_poly.type
_entity_poly.pdbx_seq_one_letter_code
_entity_poly.pdbx_strand_id
1 'polypeptide(L)'
;MTVPDLHQQIHVDPDRCLGCFACASACPEQRITWEDREGSRRFRAPAVCAGDCTRCRDACPADAVRLEPMGETAGGPSEPLSWSLPLARCRRCREPFTTQKILALLSRTMEATVGLPAGEADWPTCCPACRRDLESRRLLDAARWNR
;
A
#
# COMPACT_ATOMS: atom_id res chain seq x y z
N MET A 1 -13.60 -3.51 -38.65
CA MET A 1 -13.87 -4.43 -37.52
C MET A 1 -13.67 -3.62 -36.25
N THR A 2 -14.74 -3.16 -35.62
CA THR A 2 -14.69 -2.48 -34.32
C THR A 2 -14.41 -3.55 -33.27
N VAL A 3 -13.25 -3.46 -32.64
CA VAL A 3 -12.95 -4.28 -31.45
C VAL A 3 -14.00 -3.90 -30.41
N PRO A 4 -14.76 -4.84 -29.84
CA PRO A 4 -15.71 -4.50 -28.79
C PRO A 4 -14.98 -3.80 -27.66
N ASP A 5 -15.52 -2.67 -27.19
CA ASP A 5 -15.00 -1.97 -26.00
C ASP A 5 -15.17 -2.89 -24.79
N LEU A 6 -14.16 -3.71 -24.55
CA LEU A 6 -14.11 -4.58 -23.39
C LEU A 6 -13.99 -3.70 -22.15
N HIS A 7 -14.93 -3.84 -21.24
CA HIS A 7 -14.91 -3.19 -19.94
C HIS A 7 -14.74 -4.23 -18.84
N GLN A 8 -14.05 -3.84 -17.80
CA GLN A 8 -13.86 -4.68 -16.61
C GLN A 8 -14.32 -3.92 -15.38
N GLN A 9 -15.09 -4.57 -14.53
CA GLN A 9 -15.45 -4.07 -13.23
C GLN A 9 -14.29 -4.32 -12.25
N ILE A 10 -13.94 -3.30 -11.48
CA ILE A 10 -12.88 -3.38 -10.46
C ILE A 10 -13.54 -3.67 -9.12
N HIS A 11 -13.04 -4.67 -8.42
CA HIS A 11 -13.38 -4.99 -7.06
C HIS A 11 -12.13 -4.90 -6.19
N VAL A 12 -12.24 -4.25 -5.06
CA VAL A 12 -11.17 -4.17 -4.06
C VAL A 12 -11.68 -4.70 -2.74
N ASP A 13 -10.93 -5.64 -2.18
CA ASP A 13 -11.17 -6.16 -0.83
C ASP A 13 -10.37 -5.33 0.18
N PRO A 14 -11.01 -4.46 0.97
CA PRO A 14 -10.32 -3.61 1.94
C PRO A 14 -9.66 -4.41 3.06
N ASP A 15 -10.18 -5.61 3.37
CA ASP A 15 -9.64 -6.45 4.44
C ASP A 15 -8.32 -7.10 4.03
N ARG A 16 -8.15 -7.41 2.76
CA ARG A 16 -6.90 -7.91 2.19
C ARG A 16 -5.92 -6.80 1.82
N CYS A 17 -6.42 -5.63 1.47
CA CYS A 17 -5.60 -4.50 1.03
C CYS A 17 -4.60 -4.08 2.11
N LEU A 18 -3.32 -4.01 1.76
CA LEU A 18 -2.25 -3.53 2.64
C LEU A 18 -2.11 -2.00 2.64
N GLY A 19 -2.64 -1.32 1.62
CA GLY A 19 -2.43 0.11 1.43
C GLY A 19 -1.02 0.46 0.93
N CYS A 20 -0.40 -0.44 0.17
CA CYS A 20 0.96 -0.30 -0.34
C CYS A 20 1.07 0.54 -1.63
N PHE A 21 -0.06 1.02 -2.17
CA PHE A 21 -0.20 1.78 -3.43
C PHE A 21 0.46 1.16 -4.68
N ALA A 22 0.82 -0.13 -4.66
CA ALA A 22 1.35 -0.82 -5.84
C ALA A 22 0.39 -0.77 -7.03
N CYS A 23 -0.92 -0.92 -6.81
CA CYS A 23 -1.95 -0.79 -7.82
C CYS A 23 -2.01 0.63 -8.45
N ALA A 24 -1.84 1.68 -7.63
CA ALA A 24 -1.80 3.06 -8.11
C ALA A 24 -0.55 3.32 -8.96
N SER A 25 0.61 2.82 -8.52
CA SER A 25 1.87 2.95 -9.26
C SER A 25 1.88 2.16 -10.56
N ALA A 26 1.19 1.02 -10.61
CA ALA A 26 1.12 0.17 -11.80
C ALA A 26 0.09 0.66 -12.83
N CYS A 27 -0.84 1.55 -12.45
CA CYS A 27 -1.88 2.04 -13.35
C CYS A 27 -1.29 2.97 -14.42
N PRO A 28 -1.33 2.61 -15.71
CA PRO A 28 -0.73 3.43 -16.76
C PRO A 28 -1.44 4.77 -16.97
N GLU A 29 -2.73 4.82 -16.66
CA GLU A 29 -3.56 6.02 -16.77
C GLU A 29 -3.66 6.81 -15.44
N GLN A 30 -2.98 6.35 -14.39
CA GLN A 30 -2.97 6.98 -13.06
C GLN A 30 -4.38 7.21 -12.48
N ARG A 31 -5.33 6.33 -12.80
CA ARG A 31 -6.74 6.44 -12.38
C ARG A 31 -6.99 6.00 -10.94
N ILE A 32 -6.04 5.29 -10.34
CA ILE A 32 -6.07 4.93 -8.91
C ILE A 32 -5.26 5.98 -8.16
N THR A 33 -5.92 6.71 -7.29
CA THR A 33 -5.32 7.78 -6.50
C THR A 33 -5.36 7.45 -5.01
N TRP A 34 -4.47 8.06 -4.25
CA TRP A 34 -4.42 7.90 -2.81
C TRP A 34 -3.94 9.17 -2.12
N GLU A 35 -4.34 9.34 -0.87
CA GLU A 35 -3.89 10.42 0.00
C GLU A 35 -3.83 9.95 1.46
N ASP A 36 -2.88 10.49 2.22
CA ASP A 36 -2.83 10.31 3.68
C ASP A 36 -3.49 11.51 4.35
N ARG A 37 -4.59 11.27 5.04
CA ARG A 37 -5.37 12.33 5.69
C ARG A 37 -6.02 11.82 6.98
N GLU A 38 -5.95 12.64 8.02
CA GLU A 38 -6.62 12.37 9.30
C GLU A 38 -6.28 11.00 9.91
N GLY A 39 -5.02 10.56 9.77
CA GLY A 39 -4.57 9.28 10.30
C GLY A 39 -4.98 8.06 9.50
N SER A 40 -5.50 8.26 8.29
CA SER A 40 -5.89 7.19 7.37
C SER A 40 -5.31 7.41 5.99
N ARG A 41 -4.97 6.32 5.29
CA ARG A 41 -4.68 6.31 3.86
C ARG A 41 -5.96 6.04 3.11
N ARG A 42 -6.39 6.99 2.31
CA ARG A 42 -7.60 6.92 1.51
C ARG A 42 -7.26 6.64 0.05
N PHE A 43 -8.00 5.74 -0.55
CA PHE A 43 -7.86 5.39 -1.97
C PHE A 43 -9.14 5.71 -2.72
N ARG A 44 -8.97 6.03 -4.01
CA ARG A 44 -10.05 6.14 -4.99
C ARG A 44 -9.63 5.43 -6.26
N ALA A 45 -10.56 4.68 -6.83
CA ALA A 45 -10.39 3.99 -8.10
C ALA A 45 -11.67 4.10 -8.92
N PRO A 46 -11.60 4.04 -10.27
CA PRO A 46 -12.79 3.91 -11.07
C PRO A 46 -13.46 2.56 -10.78
N ALA A 47 -14.78 2.51 -10.82
CA ALA A 47 -15.50 1.25 -10.69
C ALA A 47 -15.33 0.36 -11.91
N VAL A 48 -15.08 0.98 -13.07
CA VAL A 48 -14.94 0.32 -14.37
C VAL A 48 -13.67 0.81 -15.05
N CYS A 49 -12.94 -0.13 -15.65
CA CYS A 49 -11.76 0.13 -16.44
C CYS A 49 -11.99 -0.35 -17.86
N ALA A 50 -11.50 0.40 -18.86
CA ALA A 50 -11.57 0.01 -20.26
C ALA A 50 -10.46 -0.99 -20.61
N GLY A 51 -10.75 -1.86 -21.56
CA GLY A 51 -9.79 -2.81 -22.12
C GLY A 51 -9.57 -4.06 -21.27
N ASP A 52 -8.47 -4.72 -21.54
CA ASP A 52 -8.02 -5.98 -20.93
C ASP A 52 -6.85 -5.78 -19.97
N CYS A 53 -6.66 -4.54 -19.47
CA CYS A 53 -5.56 -4.19 -18.58
C CYS A 53 -5.69 -4.90 -17.22
N THR A 54 -4.67 -5.65 -16.84
CA THR A 54 -4.62 -6.41 -15.58
C THR A 54 -3.60 -5.87 -14.59
N ARG A 55 -2.90 -4.78 -14.90
CA ARG A 55 -1.73 -4.30 -14.17
C ARG A 55 -1.94 -4.06 -12.68
N CYS A 56 -3.07 -3.47 -12.30
CA CYS A 56 -3.35 -3.21 -10.87
C CYS A 56 -3.59 -4.50 -10.08
N ARG A 57 -4.22 -5.52 -10.68
CA ARG A 57 -4.39 -6.85 -10.10
C ARG A 57 -3.04 -7.55 -9.98
N ASP A 58 -2.28 -7.59 -11.06
CA ASP A 58 -1.01 -8.33 -11.13
C ASP A 58 0.07 -7.71 -10.22
N ALA A 59 -0.01 -6.41 -9.96
CA ALA A 59 0.88 -5.70 -9.04
C ALA A 59 0.49 -5.83 -7.56
N CYS A 60 -0.70 -6.36 -7.25
CA CYS A 60 -1.20 -6.40 -5.88
C CYS A 60 -0.57 -7.57 -5.09
N PRO A 61 0.31 -7.32 -4.10
CA PRO A 61 0.98 -8.38 -3.36
C PRO A 61 0.05 -9.15 -2.40
N ALA A 62 -1.16 -8.64 -2.18
CA ALA A 62 -2.14 -9.22 -1.26
C ALA A 62 -3.36 -9.81 -1.98
N ASP A 63 -3.36 -9.88 -3.32
CA ASP A 63 -4.51 -10.29 -4.13
C ASP A 63 -5.83 -9.61 -3.73
N ALA A 64 -5.74 -8.34 -3.36
CA ALA A 64 -6.89 -7.55 -2.92
C ALA A 64 -7.70 -6.98 -4.08
N VAL A 65 -7.16 -6.99 -5.30
CA VAL A 65 -7.80 -6.45 -6.51
C VAL A 65 -8.28 -7.58 -7.39
N ARG A 66 -9.55 -7.54 -7.78
CA ARG A 66 -10.14 -8.44 -8.77
C ARG A 66 -10.70 -7.63 -9.92
N LEU A 67 -10.64 -8.21 -11.10
CA LEU A 67 -11.16 -7.64 -12.33
C LEU A 67 -12.14 -8.65 -12.93
N GLU A 68 -13.37 -8.22 -13.15
CA GLU A 68 -14.42 -9.06 -13.73
C GLU A 68 -14.85 -8.48 -15.08
N PRO A 69 -14.81 -9.28 -16.16
CA PRO A 69 -15.29 -8.83 -17.46
C PRO A 69 -16.76 -8.43 -17.40
N MET A 70 -17.09 -7.30 -17.97
CA MET A 70 -18.47 -6.84 -18.13
C MET A 70 -19.00 -7.21 -19.50
N GLY A 71 -20.22 -7.78 -19.56
CA GLY A 71 -20.92 -7.99 -20.82
C GLY A 71 -21.38 -6.66 -21.44
N GLU A 72 -21.59 -6.65 -22.75
CA GLU A 72 -21.96 -5.45 -23.53
C GLU A 72 -23.24 -4.74 -23.06
N THR A 73 -24.07 -5.39 -22.27
CA THR A 73 -25.37 -4.89 -21.79
C THR A 73 -25.39 -4.50 -20.31
N ALA A 74 -24.31 -4.71 -19.58
CA ALA A 74 -24.28 -4.39 -18.17
C ALA A 74 -23.95 -2.90 -17.97
N GLY A 75 -24.97 -2.12 -17.59
CA GLY A 75 -24.75 -0.81 -16.97
C GLY A 75 -23.95 -0.99 -15.68
N GLY A 76 -22.64 -0.77 -15.74
CA GLY A 76 -21.75 -0.93 -14.59
C GLY A 76 -22.01 0.12 -13.52
N PRO A 77 -21.45 -0.07 -12.31
CA PRO A 77 -21.51 0.92 -11.26
C PRO A 77 -20.86 2.22 -11.75
N SER A 78 -21.61 3.31 -11.63
CA SER A 78 -21.17 4.64 -12.07
C SER A 78 -20.32 5.36 -11.02
N GLU A 79 -20.38 4.93 -9.76
CA GLU A 79 -19.67 5.58 -8.67
C GLU A 79 -18.26 5.03 -8.48
N PRO A 80 -17.26 5.90 -8.31
CA PRO A 80 -15.90 5.48 -8.01
C PRO A 80 -15.83 4.67 -6.72
N LEU A 81 -14.95 3.69 -6.70
CA LEU A 81 -14.62 2.95 -5.48
C LEU A 81 -13.83 3.86 -4.54
N SER A 82 -14.14 3.75 -3.24
CA SER A 82 -13.41 4.47 -2.19
C SER A 82 -13.23 3.54 -0.98
N TRP A 83 -12.00 3.47 -0.47
CA TRP A 83 -11.70 2.74 0.76
C TRP A 83 -10.58 3.43 1.53
N SER A 84 -10.48 3.13 2.81
CA SER A 84 -9.46 3.72 3.66
C SER A 84 -8.86 2.69 4.62
N LEU A 85 -7.62 2.93 5.01
CA LEU A 85 -6.85 2.08 5.90
C LEU A 85 -6.19 2.95 6.99
N PRO A 86 -6.24 2.53 8.27
CA PRO A 86 -5.62 3.30 9.34
C PRO A 86 -4.09 3.32 9.20
N LEU A 87 -3.50 4.47 9.46
CA LEU A 87 -2.06 4.66 9.50
C LEU A 87 -1.48 4.33 10.88
N ALA A 88 -0.29 3.77 10.89
CA ALA A 88 0.54 3.64 12.06
C ALA A 88 1.34 4.92 12.28
N ARG A 89 1.49 5.32 13.55
CA ARG A 89 2.27 6.50 13.95
C ARG A 89 3.69 6.11 14.32
N CYS A 90 4.63 6.93 13.90
CA CYS A 90 6.02 6.80 14.29
C CYS A 90 6.18 6.83 15.81
N ARG A 91 6.92 5.87 16.38
CA ARG A 91 7.17 5.79 17.82
C ARG A 91 7.91 7.03 18.36
N ARG A 92 8.76 7.66 17.54
CA ARG A 92 9.57 8.83 17.94
C ARG A 92 8.86 10.16 17.73
N CYS A 93 8.45 10.47 16.50
CA CYS A 93 7.90 11.78 16.16
C CYS A 93 6.37 11.83 16.14
N ARG A 94 5.70 10.68 16.27
CA ARG A 94 4.24 10.53 16.25
C ARG A 94 3.56 10.80 14.90
N GLU A 95 4.32 11.17 13.88
CA GLU A 95 3.79 11.35 12.54
C GLU A 95 3.29 10.02 11.94
N PRO A 96 2.15 10.01 11.25
CA PRO A 96 1.70 8.84 10.52
C PRO A 96 2.63 8.60 9.33
N PHE A 97 2.96 7.33 9.02
CA PHE A 97 3.96 7.05 7.96
C PHE A 97 3.68 5.80 7.13
N THR A 98 2.96 4.84 7.63
CA THR A 98 2.61 3.61 6.90
C THR A 98 1.27 3.08 7.41
N THR A 99 0.65 2.13 6.71
CA THR A 99 -0.57 1.50 7.21
C THR A 99 -0.25 0.52 8.34
N GLN A 100 -1.19 0.35 9.27
CA GLN A 100 -1.05 -0.62 10.36
C GLN A 100 -0.87 -2.04 9.83
N LYS A 101 -1.49 -2.37 8.68
CA LYS A 101 -1.37 -3.69 8.04
C LYS A 101 0.03 -3.95 7.49
N ILE A 102 0.67 -2.96 6.85
CA ILE A 102 2.06 -3.08 6.40
C ILE A 102 2.98 -3.27 7.60
N LEU A 103 2.80 -2.50 8.66
CA LEU A 103 3.62 -2.62 9.86
C LEU A 103 3.48 -4.00 10.50
N ALA A 104 2.25 -4.51 10.62
CA ALA A 104 1.99 -5.85 11.16
C ALA A 104 2.59 -6.96 10.28
N LEU A 105 2.50 -6.83 8.96
CA LEU A 105 3.11 -7.77 8.02
C LEU A 105 4.64 -7.77 8.17
N LEU A 106 5.25 -6.58 8.21
CA LEU A 106 6.69 -6.42 8.36
C LEU A 106 7.19 -7.04 9.67
N SER A 107 6.52 -6.79 10.78
CA SER A 107 6.88 -7.37 12.09
C SER A 107 6.84 -8.90 12.05
N ARG A 108 5.78 -9.50 11.51
CA ARG A 108 5.68 -10.97 11.37
C ARG A 108 6.76 -11.55 10.46
N THR A 109 7.07 -10.88 9.36
CA THR A 109 8.11 -11.34 8.43
C THR A 109 9.48 -11.29 9.09
N MET A 110 9.77 -10.27 9.87
CA MET A 110 11.02 -10.15 10.60
C MET A 110 11.17 -11.22 11.69
N GLU A 111 10.11 -11.49 12.45
CA GLU A 111 10.10 -12.60 13.41
C GLU A 111 10.42 -13.94 12.75
N ALA A 112 9.77 -14.23 11.63
CA ALA A 112 9.92 -15.48 10.90
C ALA A 112 11.30 -15.63 10.21
N THR A 113 11.88 -14.52 9.71
CA THR A 113 13.08 -14.56 8.86
C THR A 113 14.36 -14.28 9.64
N VAL A 114 14.31 -13.38 10.62
CA VAL A 114 15.50 -12.91 11.37
C VAL A 114 15.52 -13.44 12.80
N GLY A 115 14.42 -14.01 13.27
CA GLY A 115 14.30 -14.54 14.63
C GLY A 115 14.31 -13.46 15.71
N LEU A 116 14.09 -12.20 15.34
CA LEU A 116 13.97 -11.11 16.30
C LEU A 116 12.56 -11.09 16.88
N PRO A 117 12.39 -11.19 18.22
CA PRO A 117 11.08 -11.06 18.84
C PRO A 117 10.41 -9.74 18.50
N ALA A 118 9.07 -9.76 18.43
CA ALA A 118 8.29 -8.55 18.23
C ALA A 118 8.64 -7.53 19.31
N GLY A 119 9.12 -6.35 18.90
CA GLY A 119 9.46 -5.25 19.80
C GLY A 119 10.95 -5.08 20.12
N GLU A 120 11.83 -6.03 19.79
CA GLU A 120 13.28 -5.82 19.93
C GLU A 120 13.89 -4.98 18.79
N ALA A 121 13.27 -4.95 17.62
CA ALA A 121 13.66 -4.06 16.55
C ALA A 121 12.80 -2.80 16.57
N ASP A 122 13.28 -1.72 17.13
CA ASP A 122 12.57 -0.43 17.16
C ASP A 122 12.45 0.24 15.79
N TRP A 123 13.33 -0.10 14.87
CA TRP A 123 13.40 0.59 13.58
C TRP A 123 12.16 0.42 12.66
N PRO A 124 11.42 -0.71 12.64
CA PRO A 124 10.22 -0.81 11.81
C PRO A 124 9.11 0.14 12.27
N THR A 125 9.06 0.47 13.55
CA THR A 125 8.05 1.35 14.16
C THR A 125 8.39 2.83 14.03
N CYS A 126 9.54 3.17 13.44
CA CYS A 126 9.98 4.53 13.17
C CYS A 126 9.75 4.90 11.70
N CYS A 127 9.35 6.14 11.44
CA CYS A 127 9.25 6.66 10.08
C CYS A 127 10.63 6.76 9.41
N PRO A 128 10.72 6.85 8.07
CA PRO A 128 11.98 6.89 7.35
C PRO A 128 12.93 8.00 7.82
N ALA A 129 12.41 9.18 8.18
CA ALA A 129 13.23 10.28 8.69
C ALA A 129 13.86 9.94 10.05
N CYS A 130 13.08 9.40 10.99
CA CYS A 130 13.57 9.00 12.29
C CYS A 130 14.56 7.82 12.21
N ARG A 131 14.37 6.90 11.25
CA ARG A 131 15.33 5.80 11.01
C ARG A 131 16.68 6.34 10.56
N ARG A 132 16.70 7.26 9.60
CA ARG A 132 17.95 7.90 9.13
C ARG A 132 18.68 8.63 10.27
N ASP A 133 17.95 9.33 11.14
CA ASP A 133 18.54 10.01 12.29
C ASP A 133 19.16 9.01 13.28
N LEU A 134 18.47 7.91 13.57
CA LEU A 134 18.99 6.84 14.43
C LEU A 134 20.26 6.22 13.87
N GLU A 135 20.28 5.89 12.58
CA GLU A 135 21.45 5.27 11.95
C GLU A 135 22.63 6.24 11.86
N SER A 136 22.38 7.51 11.55
CA SER A 136 23.42 8.53 11.55
C SER A 136 24.09 8.67 12.92
N ARG A 137 23.32 8.67 14.00
CA ARG A 137 23.87 8.71 15.37
C ARG A 137 24.69 7.48 15.69
N ARG A 138 24.19 6.29 15.33
CA ARG A 138 24.92 5.03 15.53
C ARG A 138 26.27 5.02 14.81
N LEU A 139 26.33 5.50 13.58
CA LEU A 139 27.56 5.60 12.80
C LEU A 139 28.55 6.61 13.40
N LEU A 140 28.06 7.75 13.87
CA LEU A 140 28.90 8.75 14.54
C LEU A 140 29.47 8.23 15.86
N ASP A 141 28.69 7.51 16.64
CA ASP A 141 29.17 6.91 17.88
C ASP A 141 30.20 5.83 17.61
N ALA A 142 29.98 4.96 16.63
CA ALA A 142 30.95 3.94 16.21
C ALA A 142 32.29 4.58 15.74
N ALA A 143 32.21 5.68 15.01
CA ALA A 143 33.43 6.42 14.57
C ALA A 143 34.21 7.07 15.72
N ARG A 144 33.56 7.43 16.83
CA ARG A 144 34.22 7.96 18.04
C ARG A 144 34.97 6.88 18.81
N TRP A 145 34.52 5.60 18.77
CA TRP A 145 35.19 4.49 19.44
C TRP A 145 36.49 4.04 18.75
N ASN A 146 36.67 4.38 17.48
CA ASN A 146 37.87 4.03 16.69
C ASN A 146 38.95 5.10 16.70
N ARG A 147 38.93 6.09 17.60
CA ARG A 147 39.95 7.08 17.84
C ARG A 147 40.60 6.86 19.21
#